data_3e00760a3efc84d0ab14fc7b1889bb46
#
_entry.id   3e00760a3efc84d0ab14fc7b1889bb46
#
_cell.length_a   1.000
_cell.length_b   1.000
_cell.length_c   1.000
_cell.angle_alpha   90.00
_cell.angle_beta   90.00
_cell.angle_gamma   90.00
#
_symmetry.space_group_name_H-M   'P 1'
#
loop_
_entity.id
_entity.type
_entity.pdbx_description
1 polymer ?
#
loop_
_entity_poly.entity_id
_entity_poly.type
_entity_poly.pdbx_seq_one_letter_code
_entity_poly.pdbx_strand_id
1 'polypeptide(L)' 'PQKAIDDDPLLAIIAARILDMAEHAHAEDSDSISWEEVMEELIPGGISEEEVDEAFAHLIQNEQLIEFAFGKFTINDSR' A
#
# COMPACT_ATOMS: atom_id res chain seq x y z
N PRO A 1 20.50 -0.93 -6.73
CA PRO A 1 19.73 0.31 -6.80
C PRO A 1 18.25 0.03 -6.71
N GLN A 2 17.56 0.91 -6.04
CA GLN A 2 16.13 0.78 -5.91
C GLN A 2 15.43 1.25 -7.17
N LYS A 3 14.39 0.52 -7.52
CA LYS A 3 13.55 0.93 -8.63
C LYS A 3 12.68 2.09 -8.18
N ALA A 4 12.76 3.20 -8.88
CA ALA A 4 11.89 4.33 -8.59
C ALA A 4 10.48 4.01 -9.08
N ILE A 5 9.49 4.54 -8.38
CA ILE A 5 8.10 4.31 -8.73
C ILE A 5 7.81 4.85 -10.13
N ASP A 6 8.50 5.90 -10.54
CA ASP A 6 8.34 6.50 -11.87
C ASP A 6 8.83 5.59 -12.99
N ASP A 7 9.73 4.66 -12.67
CA ASP A 7 10.29 3.73 -13.66
C ASP A 7 9.44 2.50 -13.85
N ASP A 8 8.41 2.34 -13.02
CA ASP A 8 7.54 1.19 -13.09
C ASP A 8 6.07 1.65 -12.99
N PRO A 9 5.44 1.87 -14.15
CA PRO A 9 4.05 2.34 -14.17
C PRO A 9 3.09 1.40 -13.44
N LEU A 10 3.35 0.10 -13.50
CA LEU A 10 2.51 -0.86 -12.81
C LEU A 10 2.63 -0.70 -11.29
N LEU A 11 3.85 -0.53 -10.82
CA LEU A 11 4.09 -0.32 -9.40
C LEU A 11 3.40 0.96 -8.91
N ALA A 12 3.43 2.02 -9.71
CA ALA A 12 2.76 3.27 -9.39
C ALA A 12 1.25 3.06 -9.25
N ILE A 13 0.66 2.28 -10.16
CA ILE A 13 -0.78 1.99 -10.11
C ILE A 13 -1.13 1.19 -8.86
N ILE A 14 -0.33 0.19 -8.56
CA ILE A 14 -0.56 -0.66 -7.38
C ILE A 14 -0.43 0.17 -6.10
N ALA A 15 0.59 0.99 -6.02
CA ALA A 15 0.79 1.85 -4.85
C ALA A 15 -0.37 2.82 -4.67
N ALA A 16 -0.87 3.39 -5.77
CA ALA A 16 -2.02 4.29 -5.71
C ALA A 16 -3.26 3.57 -5.21
N ARG A 17 -3.46 2.33 -5.63
CA ARG A 17 -4.60 1.51 -5.19
C ARG A 17 -4.53 1.25 -3.69
N ILE A 18 -3.35 0.87 -3.22
CA ILE A 18 -3.14 0.59 -1.80
C ILE A 18 -3.39 1.84 -0.97
N LEU A 19 -2.86 2.97 -1.43
CA LEU A 19 -3.03 4.23 -0.72
C LEU A 19 -4.51 4.63 -0.67
N ASP A 20 -5.23 4.43 -1.77
CA ASP A 20 -6.65 4.71 -1.83
C ASP A 20 -7.43 3.86 -0.83
N MET A 21 -7.10 2.57 -0.73
CA MET A 21 -7.72 1.68 0.27
C MET A 21 -7.44 2.16 1.69
N ALA A 22 -6.20 2.59 1.95
CA ALA A 22 -5.83 3.09 3.27
C ALA A 22 -6.58 4.37 3.61
N GLU A 23 -6.75 5.26 2.64
CA GLU A 23 -7.49 6.51 2.84
C GLU A 23 -8.96 6.23 3.13
N HIS A 24 -9.54 5.26 2.45
CA HIS A 24 -10.92 4.85 2.70
C HIS A 24 -11.08 4.30 4.12
N ALA A 25 -10.16 3.46 4.53
CA ALA A 25 -10.21 2.90 5.88
C ALA A 25 -10.08 3.99 6.94
N HIS A 26 -9.19 4.95 6.68
CA HIS A 26 -9.01 6.06 7.60
C HIS A 26 -10.29 6.90 7.74
N ALA A 27 -10.98 7.11 6.62
CA ALA A 27 -12.22 7.88 6.61
C ALA A 27 -13.38 7.16 7.28
N GLU A 28 -13.33 5.83 7.37
CA GLU A 28 -14.44 5.02 7.86
C GLU A 28 -14.20 4.47 9.27
N ASP A 29 -13.36 5.11 10.04
CA ASP A 29 -13.06 4.70 11.43
C ASP A 29 -12.31 3.38 11.57
N SER A 30 -11.92 2.76 10.47
CA SER A 30 -11.11 1.54 10.54
C SER A 30 -9.66 1.85 10.87
N ASP A 31 -9.21 3.03 10.47
CA ASP A 31 -7.87 3.55 10.73
C ASP A 31 -6.71 2.74 10.16
N SER A 32 -6.97 1.59 9.61
CA SER A 32 -5.89 0.76 9.10
C SER A 32 -6.38 -0.23 8.06
N ILE A 33 -5.42 -0.70 7.25
CA ILE A 33 -5.64 -1.81 6.34
C ILE A 33 -4.65 -2.90 6.67
N SER A 34 -5.01 -4.15 6.35
CA SER A 34 -4.09 -5.25 6.54
C SER A 34 -3.51 -5.67 5.19
N TRP A 35 -2.35 -6.30 5.25
CA TRP A 35 -1.71 -6.88 4.08
C TRP A 35 -2.65 -7.89 3.41
N GLU A 36 -3.33 -8.69 4.21
CA GLU A 36 -4.27 -9.68 3.71
C GLU A 36 -5.43 -9.07 2.94
N GLU A 37 -5.97 -7.97 3.47
CA GLU A 37 -7.06 -7.26 2.79
C GLU A 37 -6.63 -6.77 1.42
N VAL A 38 -5.44 -6.22 1.33
CA VAL A 38 -4.89 -5.73 0.07
C VAL A 38 -4.69 -6.88 -0.89
N MET A 39 -4.15 -7.99 -0.41
CA MET A 39 -3.96 -9.17 -1.24
C MET A 39 -5.27 -9.68 -1.81
N GLU A 40 -6.30 -9.77 -0.97
CA GLU A 40 -7.61 -10.24 -1.41
C GLU A 40 -8.23 -9.34 -2.47
N GLU A 41 -7.94 -8.06 -2.40
CA GLU A 41 -8.47 -7.11 -3.36
C GLU A 41 -7.71 -7.13 -4.69
N LEU A 42 -6.39 -7.24 -4.63
CA LEU A 42 -5.53 -7.05 -5.80
C LEU A 42 -5.15 -8.34 -6.52
N ILE A 43 -4.98 -9.43 -5.81
CA ILE A 43 -4.58 -10.70 -6.43
C ILE A 43 -5.61 -11.17 -7.49
N PRO A 44 -6.92 -11.14 -7.20
CA PRO A 44 -7.89 -11.54 -8.22
C PRO A 44 -7.84 -10.68 -9.48
N GLY A 45 -7.31 -9.47 -9.37
CA GLY A 45 -7.14 -8.58 -10.52
C GLY A 45 -5.90 -8.85 -11.35
N GLY A 46 -5.12 -9.86 -10.99
CA GLY A 46 -3.93 -10.23 -11.74
C GLY A 46 -2.62 -9.66 -11.20
N ILE A 47 -2.65 -9.05 -10.04
CA ILE A 47 -1.45 -8.48 -9.42
C ILE A 47 -0.81 -9.55 -8.54
N SER A 48 0.50 -9.69 -8.60
CA SER A 48 1.21 -10.70 -7.84
C SER A 48 1.51 -10.23 -6.42
N GLU A 49 1.73 -11.20 -5.54
CA GLU A 49 2.13 -10.95 -4.17
C GLU A 49 3.39 -10.11 -4.07
N GLU A 50 4.37 -10.42 -4.92
CA GLU A 50 5.63 -9.69 -4.95
C GLU A 50 5.42 -8.21 -5.31
N GLU A 51 4.53 -7.96 -6.24
CA GLU A 51 4.22 -6.60 -6.65
C GLU A 51 3.56 -5.81 -5.53
N VAL A 52 2.68 -6.46 -4.78
CA VAL A 52 2.03 -5.82 -3.63
C VAL A 52 3.07 -5.49 -2.57
N ASP A 53 3.98 -6.43 -2.28
CA ASP A 53 5.05 -6.20 -1.31
C ASP A 53 5.93 -5.02 -1.72
N GLU A 54 6.30 -4.95 -2.98
CA GLU A 54 7.11 -3.85 -3.50
C GLU A 54 6.39 -2.51 -3.34
N ALA A 55 5.10 -2.49 -3.63
CA ALA A 55 4.32 -1.26 -3.52
C ALA A 55 4.23 -0.80 -2.07
N PHE A 56 4.02 -1.73 -1.14
CA PHE A 56 4.03 -1.40 0.29
C PHE A 56 5.37 -0.82 0.71
N ALA A 57 6.45 -1.44 0.27
CA ALA A 57 7.79 -0.96 0.60
C ALA A 57 8.00 0.48 0.12
N HIS A 58 7.54 0.78 -1.09
CA HIS A 58 7.63 2.14 -1.63
C HIS A 58 6.84 3.14 -0.81
N LEU A 59 5.62 2.78 -0.44
CA LEU A 59 4.77 3.68 0.32
C LEU A 59 5.34 3.95 1.72
N ILE A 60 5.92 2.94 2.33
CA ILE A 60 6.56 3.09 3.64
C ILE A 60 7.83 3.94 3.52
N GLN A 61 8.63 3.67 2.51
CA GLN A 61 9.85 4.43 2.27
C GLN A 61 9.59 5.91 2.00
N ASN A 62 8.50 6.20 1.31
CA ASN A 62 8.11 7.57 1.00
C ASN A 62 7.28 8.20 2.12
N GLU A 63 7.17 7.53 3.24
CA GLU A 63 6.46 8.02 4.42
C GLU A 63 4.98 8.32 4.16
N GLN A 64 4.38 7.59 3.23
CA GLN A 64 2.95 7.70 2.95
C GLN A 64 2.13 6.74 3.77
N LEU A 65 2.72 5.61 4.15
CA LEU A 65 2.09 4.63 5.03
C LEU A 65 3.02 4.30 6.19
N ILE A 66 2.42 3.91 7.30
CA ILE A 66 3.15 3.44 8.49
C ILE A 66 2.67 2.04 8.81
N GLU A 67 3.61 1.13 8.99
CA GLU A 67 3.30 -0.20 9.49
C GLU A 67 3.40 -0.15 11.01
N PHE A 68 2.27 -0.06 11.68
CA PHE A 68 2.23 0.09 13.15
C PHE A 68 2.13 -1.24 13.87
N ALA A 69 1.82 -2.31 13.15
CA ALA A 69 1.79 -3.67 13.66
C ALA A 69 2.07 -4.60 12.50
N PHE A 70 2.50 -5.80 12.76
CA PHE A 70 2.85 -6.75 11.70
C PHE A 70 1.68 -6.94 10.74
N GLY A 71 1.90 -6.59 9.48
CA GLY A 71 0.89 -6.72 8.44
C GLY A 71 -0.25 -5.72 8.51
N LYS A 72 -0.14 -4.68 9.34
CA LYS A 72 -1.17 -3.66 9.47
C LYS A 72 -0.60 -2.28 9.20
N PHE A 73 -1.30 -1.54 8.36
CA PHE A 73 -0.79 -0.26 7.85
C PHE A 73 -1.83 0.84 8.00
N THR A 74 -1.36 2.04 8.22
CA THR A 74 -2.24 3.20 8.28
C THR A 74 -1.61 4.36 7.51
N ILE A 75 -2.44 5.34 7.16
CA ILE A 75 -1.97 6.55 6.49
C ILE A 75 -1.04 7.32 7.43
N ASN A 76 0.07 7.78 6.88
CA ASN A 76 0.96 8.65 7.63
C ASN A 76 0.43 10.07 7.56
N ASP A 77 -0.28 10.46 8.59
CA ASP A 77 -0.95 11.75 8.70
C ASP A 77 -0.10 12.79 9.41
N SER A 78 1.07 12.42 9.78
CA SER A 78 1.98 13.26 10.52
C SER A 78 2.57 14.33 9.62
N ARG A 79 2.46 15.55 10.00
CA ARG A 79 3.01 16.65 9.22
C ARG A 79 3.72 17.65 10.08
#